data_7e2792ca8d35158b457ae30d9be0fe10
#
_entry.id   7e2792ca8d35158b457ae30d9be0fe10
#
_cell.length_a   1.000
_cell.length_b   1.000
_cell.length_c   1.000
_cell.angle_alpha   90.00
_cell.angle_beta   90.00
_cell.angle_gamma   90.00
#
_symmetry.space_group_name_H-M   'P 1'
#
loop_
_entity.id
_entity.type
_entity.pdbx_description
1 polymer ?
#
loop_
_entity_poly.entity_id
_entity_poly.type
_entity_poly.pdbx_seq_one_letter_code
_entity_poly.pdbx_strand_id
1 'polypeptide(L)'
;MEVKDAGPQPAHIMVPQPDGSNAPIPTVNVTDATEMLGILFAPTGNSGAHIVRMCQKGHDWVDRVKAWPLKPSKSWLSFMYQVFPGMAWGLVTAVISPETLRTHLHKVYYKALPPLGIRRSIKKEYRTLPERFQGLRLPDFVVLAFAYKIFFLQCHWGFEGATARMVMSTFETFMLEVGLYGDIFTKRLLEIWRGSNR
;
A
#
# COMPACT_ATOMS: atom_id res chain seq x y z
N MET A 1 39.20 28.71 14.50
CA MET A 1 38.72 27.95 15.66
C MET A 1 37.20 27.90 15.51
N GLU A 2 36.70 26.86 14.79
CA GLU A 2 35.25 26.69 14.55
C GLU A 2 34.63 26.07 15.79
N VAL A 3 33.74 26.80 16.43
CA VAL A 3 32.87 26.27 17.47
C VAL A 3 31.80 25.46 16.75
N LYS A 4 31.92 24.14 16.76
CA LYS A 4 30.82 23.24 16.39
C LYS A 4 29.73 23.40 17.45
N ASP A 5 28.68 24.13 17.10
CA ASP A 5 27.43 24.09 17.86
C ASP A 5 26.91 22.65 17.87
N ALA A 6 27.19 21.95 18.97
CA ALA A 6 26.50 20.71 19.28
C ALA A 6 25.07 21.11 19.61
N GLY A 7 24.18 20.98 18.62
CA GLY A 7 22.73 21.13 18.84
C GLY A 7 22.27 20.26 20.00
N PRO A 8 21.14 20.59 20.66
CA PRO A 8 20.66 19.87 21.82
C PRO A 8 20.54 18.38 21.48
N GLN A 9 21.26 17.54 22.23
CA GLN A 9 21.16 16.09 22.07
C GLN A 9 19.70 15.67 22.30
N PRO A 10 19.14 14.83 21.42
CA PRO A 10 17.77 14.37 21.59
C PRO A 10 17.63 13.70 22.96
N ALA A 11 16.66 14.19 23.75
CA ALA A 11 16.36 13.59 25.05
C ALA A 11 15.93 12.12 24.83
N HIS A 12 16.72 11.18 25.32
CA HIS A 12 16.37 9.77 25.25
C HIS A 12 15.18 9.49 26.19
N ILE A 13 14.07 9.06 25.61
CA ILE A 13 12.94 8.58 26.39
C ILE A 13 13.33 7.18 26.92
N MET A 14 13.32 7.02 28.24
CA MET A 14 13.67 5.78 28.93
C MET A 14 12.38 5.00 29.21
N VAL A 15 12.40 3.70 28.91
CA VAL A 15 11.27 2.79 29.17
C VAL A 15 11.70 1.75 30.21
N PRO A 16 10.93 1.56 31.30
CA PRO A 16 11.21 0.53 32.27
C PRO A 16 11.06 -0.86 31.61
N GLN A 17 12.09 -1.68 31.77
CA GLN A 17 12.11 -3.06 31.34
C GLN A 17 11.54 -3.99 32.44
N PRO A 18 11.09 -5.20 32.09
CA PRO A 18 10.56 -6.16 33.08
C PRO A 18 11.58 -6.57 34.17
N ASP A 19 12.86 -6.39 33.89
CA ASP A 19 13.97 -6.63 34.84
C ASP A 19 14.24 -5.46 35.81
N GLY A 20 13.45 -4.38 35.72
CA GLY A 20 13.62 -3.18 36.55
C GLY A 20 14.68 -2.19 36.02
N SER A 21 15.36 -2.50 34.90
CA SER A 21 16.28 -1.56 34.22
C SER A 21 15.52 -0.58 33.35
N ASN A 22 16.11 0.57 33.10
CA ASN A 22 15.58 1.54 32.12
C ASN A 22 16.40 1.43 30.83
N ALA A 23 15.74 1.14 29.71
CA ALA A 23 16.36 1.15 28.38
C ALA A 23 15.92 2.38 27.57
N PRO A 24 16.84 3.03 26.86
CA PRO A 24 16.48 4.13 25.97
C PRO A 24 15.67 3.59 24.78
N ILE A 25 14.60 4.28 24.42
CA ILE A 25 13.90 3.99 23.14
C ILE A 25 14.89 4.33 22.01
N PRO A 26 15.13 3.40 21.07
CA PRO A 26 15.98 3.68 19.94
C PRO A 26 15.37 4.80 19.11
N THR A 27 16.16 5.88 18.91
CA THR A 27 15.76 6.96 17.99
C THR A 27 15.95 6.50 16.56
N VAL A 28 14.87 6.55 15.77
CA VAL A 28 14.90 6.25 14.34
C VAL A 28 14.98 7.57 13.58
N ASN A 29 15.85 7.66 12.58
CA ASN A 29 15.89 8.83 11.71
C ASN A 29 14.55 9.01 10.99
N VAL A 30 14.15 10.26 10.78
CA VAL A 30 12.87 10.61 10.12
C VAL A 30 12.78 10.03 8.69
N THR A 31 13.94 9.80 8.06
CA THR A 31 14.04 9.23 6.71
C THR A 31 14.03 7.71 6.67
N ASP A 32 14.31 7.06 7.80
CA ASP A 32 14.46 5.61 7.84
C ASP A 32 13.10 4.93 7.93
N ALA A 33 12.94 3.91 7.09
CA ALA A 33 11.71 3.13 7.08
C ALA A 33 11.75 2.06 8.17
N THR A 34 10.80 2.12 9.09
CA THR A 34 10.63 1.13 10.18
C THR A 34 9.53 0.16 9.83
N GLU A 35 9.73 -1.11 10.15
CA GLU A 35 8.73 -2.14 9.92
C GLU A 35 7.69 -2.16 11.05
N MET A 36 6.42 -1.98 10.70
CA MET A 36 5.28 -2.13 11.60
C MET A 36 4.25 -3.06 10.98
N LEU A 37 3.96 -4.19 11.61
CA LEU A 37 2.98 -5.19 11.15
C LEU A 37 3.20 -5.63 9.69
N GLY A 38 4.46 -5.74 9.28
CA GLY A 38 4.81 -6.14 7.91
C GLY A 38 4.77 -5.03 6.86
N ILE A 39 4.51 -3.79 7.27
CA ILE A 39 4.49 -2.59 6.42
C ILE A 39 5.70 -1.73 6.78
N LEU A 40 6.40 -1.20 5.77
CA LEU A 40 7.49 -0.27 5.96
C LEU A 40 6.96 1.16 5.95
N PHE A 41 7.10 1.83 7.09
CA PHE A 41 6.76 3.23 7.28
C PHE A 41 8.02 4.08 7.45
N ALA A 42 8.07 5.19 6.73
CA ALA A 42 8.97 6.28 7.06
C ALA A 42 8.15 7.41 7.69
N PRO A 43 8.62 8.07 8.77
CA PRO A 43 7.92 9.20 9.37
C PRO A 43 7.64 10.35 8.40
N THR A 44 8.44 10.47 7.33
CA THR A 44 8.22 11.41 6.22
C THR A 44 7.01 11.09 5.34
N GLY A 45 6.33 9.95 5.55
CA GLY A 45 5.27 9.45 4.66
C GLY A 45 5.78 8.82 3.35
N ASN A 46 7.10 8.70 3.17
CA ASN A 46 7.68 8.07 1.98
C ASN A 46 7.44 6.56 1.98
N SER A 47 6.65 6.06 1.04
CA SER A 47 6.34 4.64 0.87
C SER A 47 7.27 3.92 -0.12
N GLY A 48 8.38 4.53 -0.54
CA GLY A 48 9.30 3.96 -1.53
C GLY A 48 9.88 2.61 -1.09
N ALA A 49 10.32 2.49 0.17
CA ALA A 49 10.82 1.24 0.73
C ALA A 49 9.76 0.13 0.71
N HIS A 50 8.49 0.49 0.97
CA HIS A 50 7.38 -0.47 0.92
C HIS A 50 7.12 -0.99 -0.49
N ILE A 51 7.17 -0.12 -1.51
CA ILE A 51 7.03 -0.53 -2.92
C ILE A 51 8.13 -1.50 -3.32
N VAL A 52 9.37 -1.19 -2.96
CA VAL A 52 10.52 -2.09 -3.24
C VAL A 52 10.27 -3.46 -2.62
N ARG A 53 9.84 -3.51 -1.36
CA ARG A 53 9.50 -4.78 -0.67
C ARG A 53 8.36 -5.54 -1.34
N MET A 54 7.31 -4.85 -1.77
CA MET A 54 6.20 -5.46 -2.53
C MET A 54 6.72 -6.11 -3.83
N CYS A 55 7.52 -5.37 -4.60
CA CYS A 55 8.11 -5.88 -5.84
C CYS A 55 9.03 -7.06 -5.58
N GLN A 56 9.84 -7.02 -4.51
CA GLN A 56 10.74 -8.10 -4.13
C GLN A 56 9.98 -9.39 -3.85
N LYS A 57 8.89 -9.34 -3.07
CA LYS A 57 8.02 -10.51 -2.83
C LYS A 57 7.54 -11.15 -4.14
N GLY A 58 7.14 -10.32 -5.11
CA GLY A 58 6.72 -10.81 -6.42
C GLY A 58 7.86 -11.42 -7.23
N HIS A 59 9.05 -10.82 -7.21
CA HIS A 59 10.24 -11.35 -7.88
C HIS A 59 10.71 -12.65 -7.26
N ASP A 60 10.80 -12.73 -5.94
CA ASP A 60 11.21 -13.94 -5.21
C ASP A 60 10.28 -15.12 -5.53
N TRP A 61 8.98 -14.86 -5.67
CA TRP A 61 8.05 -15.91 -6.10
C TRP A 61 8.34 -16.35 -7.55
N VAL A 62 8.52 -15.41 -8.47
CA VAL A 62 8.85 -15.73 -9.87
C VAL A 62 10.11 -16.60 -9.96
N ASP A 63 11.15 -16.25 -9.22
CA ASP A 63 12.41 -16.95 -9.25
C ASP A 63 12.30 -18.34 -8.61
N ARG A 64 11.52 -18.49 -7.53
CA ARG A 64 11.20 -19.80 -6.95
C ARG A 64 10.43 -20.71 -7.92
N VAL A 65 9.40 -20.16 -8.61
CA VAL A 65 8.62 -20.96 -9.58
C VAL A 65 9.43 -21.31 -10.81
N LYS A 66 10.42 -20.50 -11.21
CA LYS A 66 11.37 -20.88 -12.27
C LYS A 66 12.31 -22.00 -11.85
N ALA A 67 12.81 -21.95 -10.61
CA ALA A 67 13.72 -22.98 -10.08
C ALA A 67 12.98 -24.32 -9.87
N TRP A 68 11.71 -24.25 -9.47
CA TRP A 68 10.84 -25.41 -9.23
C TRP A 68 9.54 -25.25 -10.02
N PRO A 69 9.52 -25.64 -11.31
CA PRO A 69 8.41 -25.36 -12.19
C PRO A 69 7.14 -26.09 -11.75
N LEU A 70 6.14 -25.27 -11.40
CA LEU A 70 4.80 -25.76 -11.08
C LEU A 70 3.93 -25.80 -12.35
N LYS A 71 2.91 -26.66 -12.34
CA LYS A 71 1.85 -26.59 -13.38
C LYS A 71 1.18 -25.20 -13.31
N PRO A 72 0.78 -24.60 -14.45
CA PRO A 72 0.18 -23.25 -14.50
C PRO A 72 -0.97 -23.04 -13.51
N SER A 73 -1.85 -24.04 -13.34
CA SER A 73 -2.95 -23.96 -12.37
C SER A 73 -2.48 -23.87 -10.91
N LYS A 74 -1.39 -24.58 -10.57
CA LYS A 74 -0.79 -24.50 -9.22
C LYS A 74 -0.04 -23.20 -9.00
N SER A 75 0.65 -22.72 -10.03
CA SER A 75 1.28 -21.39 -10.02
C SER A 75 0.24 -20.30 -9.82
N TRP A 76 -0.91 -20.41 -10.49
CA TRP A 76 -2.04 -19.49 -10.33
C TRP A 76 -2.53 -19.44 -8.88
N LEU A 77 -2.83 -20.61 -8.30
CA LEU A 77 -3.26 -20.69 -6.90
C LEU A 77 -2.21 -20.11 -5.95
N SER A 78 -0.93 -20.46 -6.11
CA SER A 78 0.16 -19.93 -5.30
C SER A 78 0.26 -18.41 -5.42
N PHE A 79 0.18 -17.87 -6.64
CA PHE A 79 0.21 -16.43 -6.86
C PHE A 79 -0.95 -15.72 -6.18
N MET A 80 -2.18 -16.17 -6.42
CA MET A 80 -3.39 -15.50 -5.95
C MET A 80 -3.60 -15.58 -4.43
N TYR A 81 -3.20 -16.69 -3.81
CA TYR A 81 -3.48 -16.91 -2.38
C TYR A 81 -2.28 -16.66 -1.45
N GLN A 82 -1.05 -16.69 -1.96
CA GLN A 82 0.14 -16.49 -1.13
C GLN A 82 0.83 -15.15 -1.42
N VAL A 83 1.11 -14.88 -2.71
CA VAL A 83 1.93 -13.72 -3.09
C VAL A 83 1.11 -12.46 -3.14
N PHE A 84 -0.03 -12.52 -3.84
CA PHE A 84 -0.87 -11.36 -4.06
C PHE A 84 -1.37 -10.72 -2.75
N PRO A 85 -1.93 -11.45 -1.76
CA PRO A 85 -2.32 -10.86 -0.49
C PRO A 85 -1.14 -10.23 0.25
N GLY A 86 0.04 -10.88 0.22
CA GLY A 86 1.25 -10.35 0.84
C GLY A 86 1.79 -9.08 0.18
N MET A 87 1.55 -8.88 -1.12
CA MET A 87 1.85 -7.63 -1.82
C MET A 87 0.80 -6.56 -1.55
N ALA A 88 -0.48 -6.95 -1.47
CA ALA A 88 -1.60 -6.03 -1.33
C ALA A 88 -1.76 -5.47 0.11
N TRP A 89 -1.22 -6.17 1.11
CA TRP A 89 -1.42 -5.87 2.53
C TRP A 89 -1.14 -4.42 2.91
N GLY A 90 -0.05 -3.84 2.41
CA GLY A 90 0.33 -2.46 2.75
C GLY A 90 -0.38 -1.37 1.95
N LEU A 91 -1.23 -1.70 0.99
CA LEU A 91 -1.86 -0.70 0.11
C LEU A 91 -2.90 0.17 0.82
N VAL A 92 -3.42 -0.29 1.96
CA VAL A 92 -4.38 0.48 2.77
C VAL A 92 -3.74 1.74 3.30
N THR A 93 -2.54 1.61 3.85
CA THR A 93 -1.84 2.67 4.59
C THR A 93 -0.77 3.37 3.77
N ALA A 94 -0.23 2.72 2.74
CA ALA A 94 0.83 3.29 1.92
C ALA A 94 0.31 4.44 1.04
N VAL A 95 1.01 5.57 1.09
CA VAL A 95 0.77 6.71 0.21
C VAL A 95 1.61 6.54 -1.05
N ILE A 96 1.04 5.91 -2.06
CA ILE A 96 1.74 5.59 -3.32
C ILE A 96 0.94 6.14 -4.48
N SER A 97 1.60 6.87 -5.39
CA SER A 97 0.92 7.38 -6.58
C SER A 97 0.50 6.23 -7.52
N PRO A 98 -0.63 6.38 -8.24
CA PRO A 98 -1.08 5.39 -9.22
C PRO A 98 -0.03 5.08 -10.30
N GLU A 99 0.72 6.09 -10.74
CA GLU A 99 1.78 5.96 -11.74
C GLU A 99 2.93 5.10 -11.20
N THR A 100 3.35 5.35 -9.98
CA THR A 100 4.41 4.60 -9.32
C THR A 100 4.00 3.12 -9.14
N LEU A 101 2.77 2.86 -8.68
CA LEU A 101 2.23 1.51 -8.61
C LEU A 101 2.22 0.81 -9.97
N ARG A 102 1.71 1.49 -11.00
CA ARG A 102 1.67 0.91 -12.36
C ARG A 102 3.07 0.58 -12.86
N THR A 103 4.02 1.50 -12.71
CA THR A 103 5.39 1.33 -13.23
C THR A 103 6.11 0.17 -12.55
N HIS A 104 6.06 0.11 -11.23
CA HIS A 104 6.78 -0.91 -10.47
C HIS A 104 6.13 -2.29 -10.59
N LEU A 105 4.81 -2.38 -10.43
CA LEU A 105 4.11 -3.66 -10.44
C LEU A 105 3.92 -4.23 -11.84
N HIS A 106 3.93 -3.40 -12.89
CA HIS A 106 3.95 -3.89 -14.26
C HIS A 106 5.13 -4.82 -14.51
N LYS A 107 6.31 -4.50 -13.98
CA LYS A 107 7.51 -5.33 -14.12
C LYS A 107 7.35 -6.70 -13.45
N VAL A 108 6.73 -6.72 -12.27
CA VAL A 108 6.43 -7.96 -11.54
C VAL A 108 5.44 -8.82 -12.32
N TYR A 109 4.32 -8.24 -12.75
CA TYR A 109 3.34 -8.97 -13.57
C TYR A 109 3.94 -9.51 -14.86
N TYR A 110 4.70 -8.71 -15.58
CA TYR A 110 5.33 -9.14 -16.83
C TYR A 110 6.22 -10.37 -16.66
N LYS A 111 6.92 -10.46 -15.53
CA LYS A 111 7.73 -11.63 -15.18
C LYS A 111 6.90 -12.81 -14.68
N ALA A 112 5.76 -12.54 -14.02
CA ALA A 112 4.87 -13.55 -13.45
C ALA A 112 3.98 -14.25 -14.50
N LEU A 113 3.63 -13.59 -15.61
CA LEU A 113 2.71 -14.13 -16.61
C LEU A 113 3.11 -15.50 -17.17
N PRO A 114 4.37 -15.77 -17.60
CA PRO A 114 4.74 -17.07 -18.16
C PRO A 114 4.58 -18.23 -17.17
N PRO A 115 5.04 -18.15 -15.91
CA PRO A 115 4.75 -19.16 -14.90
C PRO A 115 3.25 -19.45 -14.68
N LEU A 116 2.40 -18.44 -14.91
CA LEU A 116 0.95 -18.58 -14.83
C LEU A 116 0.32 -19.20 -16.10
N GLY A 117 1.13 -19.54 -17.10
CA GLY A 117 0.67 -20.06 -18.39
C GLY A 117 0.11 -18.97 -19.32
N ILE A 118 0.39 -17.71 -19.05
CA ILE A 118 -0.16 -16.58 -19.79
C ILE A 118 0.91 -15.97 -20.69
N ARG A 119 0.57 -15.73 -21.96
CA ARG A 119 1.46 -15.04 -22.88
C ARG A 119 1.68 -13.59 -22.48
N ARG A 120 2.93 -13.11 -22.56
CA ARG A 120 3.27 -11.71 -22.27
C ARG A 120 2.61 -10.70 -23.20
N SER A 121 2.27 -11.12 -24.43
CA SER A 121 1.63 -10.27 -25.46
C SER A 121 0.16 -9.99 -25.20
N ILE A 122 -0.48 -10.66 -24.23
CA ILE A 122 -1.89 -10.40 -23.92
C ILE A 122 -2.09 -8.95 -23.46
N LYS A 123 -3.07 -8.27 -24.02
CA LYS A 123 -3.37 -6.87 -23.68
C LYS A 123 -3.72 -6.74 -22.20
N LYS A 124 -3.35 -5.60 -21.61
CA LYS A 124 -3.54 -5.33 -20.18
C LYS A 124 -5.02 -5.45 -19.77
N GLU A 125 -5.91 -4.98 -20.61
CA GLU A 125 -7.36 -4.97 -20.38
C GLU A 125 -7.88 -6.38 -20.15
N TYR A 126 -7.46 -7.35 -20.99
CA TYR A 126 -7.86 -8.76 -20.82
C TYR A 126 -7.31 -9.39 -19.54
N ARG A 127 -6.20 -8.91 -19.01
CA ARG A 127 -5.63 -9.44 -17.76
C ARG A 127 -6.52 -9.12 -16.56
N THR A 128 -7.14 -7.94 -16.55
CA THR A 128 -7.92 -7.44 -15.42
C THR A 128 -9.42 -7.65 -15.55
N LEU A 129 -9.90 -7.92 -16.77
CA LEU A 129 -11.32 -8.21 -16.99
C LEU A 129 -11.80 -9.42 -16.19
N PRO A 130 -13.04 -9.37 -15.66
CA PRO A 130 -13.68 -10.51 -15.03
C PRO A 130 -13.81 -11.72 -15.98
N GLU A 131 -13.82 -12.92 -15.43
CA GLU A 131 -13.97 -14.18 -16.19
C GLU A 131 -15.25 -14.21 -17.05
N ARG A 132 -16.35 -13.60 -16.57
CA ARG A 132 -17.60 -13.48 -17.34
C ARG A 132 -17.44 -12.74 -18.68
N PHE A 133 -16.36 -11.98 -18.84
CA PHE A 133 -15.97 -11.29 -20.07
C PHE A 133 -14.73 -11.93 -20.71
N GLN A 134 -14.48 -13.21 -20.42
CA GLN A 134 -13.32 -13.97 -20.88
C GLN A 134 -11.96 -13.36 -20.47
N GLY A 135 -11.96 -12.57 -19.41
CA GLY A 135 -10.75 -12.01 -18.82
C GLY A 135 -10.07 -12.96 -17.86
N LEU A 136 -8.85 -12.60 -17.45
CA LEU A 136 -8.03 -13.42 -16.55
C LEU A 136 -8.25 -13.08 -15.07
N ARG A 137 -9.06 -12.07 -14.76
CA ARG A 137 -9.34 -11.61 -13.40
C ARG A 137 -8.07 -11.35 -12.55
N LEU A 138 -6.95 -10.98 -13.20
CA LEU A 138 -5.79 -10.54 -12.45
C LEU A 138 -6.11 -9.20 -11.76
N PRO A 139 -5.80 -9.07 -10.46
CA PRO A 139 -6.11 -7.86 -9.74
C PRO A 139 -5.34 -6.65 -10.29
N ASP A 140 -5.99 -5.53 -10.47
CA ASP A 140 -5.30 -4.25 -10.68
C ASP A 140 -4.99 -3.63 -9.32
N PHE A 141 -3.69 -3.51 -8.99
CA PHE A 141 -3.25 -2.97 -7.70
C PHE A 141 -3.65 -1.51 -7.50
N VAL A 142 -3.83 -0.73 -8.56
CA VAL A 142 -4.28 0.66 -8.44
C VAL A 142 -5.74 0.68 -7.98
N VAL A 143 -6.59 -0.09 -8.68
CA VAL A 143 -8.00 -0.20 -8.30
C VAL A 143 -8.14 -0.76 -6.88
N LEU A 144 -7.33 -1.77 -6.56
CA LEU A 144 -7.34 -2.40 -5.25
C LEU A 144 -6.90 -1.43 -4.14
N ALA A 145 -5.86 -0.62 -4.38
CA ALA A 145 -5.40 0.38 -3.42
C ALA A 145 -6.51 1.39 -3.09
N PHE A 146 -7.23 1.87 -4.10
CA PHE A 146 -8.38 2.74 -3.89
C PHE A 146 -9.52 2.03 -3.16
N ALA A 147 -9.86 0.80 -3.57
CA ALA A 147 -10.91 0.02 -2.93
C ALA A 147 -10.61 -0.23 -1.45
N TYR A 148 -9.38 -0.58 -1.10
CA TYR A 148 -8.98 -0.78 0.30
C TYR A 148 -9.03 0.50 1.12
N LYS A 149 -8.63 1.64 0.56
CA LYS A 149 -8.73 2.94 1.25
C LYS A 149 -10.18 3.34 1.47
N ILE A 150 -11.04 3.18 0.47
CA ILE A 150 -12.48 3.45 0.62
C ILE A 150 -13.09 2.51 1.67
N PHE A 151 -12.76 1.22 1.62
CA PHE A 151 -13.23 0.25 2.60
C PHE A 151 -12.76 0.59 4.02
N PHE A 152 -11.50 0.98 4.17
CA PHE A 152 -10.95 1.44 5.45
C PHE A 152 -11.72 2.65 5.99
N LEU A 153 -11.98 3.65 5.14
CA LEU A 153 -12.79 4.80 5.51
C LEU A 153 -14.20 4.37 5.93
N GLN A 154 -14.86 3.50 5.16
CA GLN A 154 -16.19 3.00 5.49
C GLN A 154 -16.22 2.23 6.82
N CYS A 155 -15.20 1.39 7.09
CA CYS A 155 -15.12 0.65 8.35
C CYS A 155 -14.96 1.57 9.56
N HIS A 156 -14.30 2.71 9.40
CA HIS A 156 -14.08 3.66 10.50
C HIS A 156 -15.11 4.78 10.56
N TRP A 157 -15.96 4.91 9.53
CA TRP A 157 -17.01 5.90 9.48
C TRP A 157 -18.10 5.59 10.51
N GLY A 158 -18.33 6.51 11.44
CA GLY A 158 -19.36 6.35 12.47
C GLY A 158 -18.96 5.53 13.69
N PHE A 159 -17.72 5.05 13.79
CA PHE A 159 -17.21 4.45 15.02
C PHE A 159 -16.74 5.53 16.01
N GLU A 160 -16.82 5.22 17.32
CA GLU A 160 -16.41 6.14 18.39
C GLU A 160 -14.95 5.97 18.84
N GLY A 161 -14.19 5.10 18.17
CA GLY A 161 -12.79 4.83 18.52
C GLY A 161 -11.83 5.97 18.21
N ALA A 162 -10.64 5.98 18.85
CA ALA A 162 -9.60 6.98 18.63
C ALA A 162 -9.16 7.05 17.15
N THR A 163 -8.99 5.90 16.50
CA THR A 163 -8.64 5.81 15.08
C THR A 163 -9.71 6.43 14.19
N ALA A 164 -10.98 6.17 14.49
CA ALA A 164 -12.09 6.76 13.73
C ALA A 164 -12.11 8.29 13.86
N ARG A 165 -11.91 8.83 15.06
CA ARG A 165 -11.80 10.28 15.27
C ARG A 165 -10.64 10.91 14.49
N MET A 166 -9.49 10.27 14.47
CA MET A 166 -8.33 10.73 13.68
C MET A 166 -8.64 10.72 12.17
N VAL A 167 -9.23 9.65 11.68
CA VAL A 167 -9.63 9.53 10.26
C VAL A 167 -10.64 10.61 9.89
N MET A 168 -11.65 10.82 10.74
CA MET A 168 -12.68 11.84 10.52
C MET A 168 -12.10 13.26 10.55
N SER A 169 -11.26 13.61 11.54
CA SER A 169 -10.65 14.94 11.61
C SER A 169 -9.73 15.22 10.42
N THR A 170 -8.95 14.22 9.98
CA THR A 170 -8.12 14.35 8.77
C THR A 170 -8.97 14.56 7.54
N PHE A 171 -10.08 13.86 7.46
CA PHE A 171 -11.01 13.97 6.36
C PHE A 171 -11.73 15.34 6.32
N GLU A 172 -12.17 15.85 7.48
CA GLU A 172 -12.75 17.18 7.62
C GLU A 172 -11.75 18.27 7.23
N THR A 173 -10.48 18.13 7.65
CA THR A 173 -9.42 19.05 7.25
C THR A 173 -9.22 19.04 5.74
N PHE A 174 -9.19 17.85 5.12
CA PHE A 174 -9.10 17.72 3.67
C PHE A 174 -10.30 18.35 2.96
N MET A 175 -11.51 18.18 3.49
CA MET A 175 -12.72 18.82 2.97
C MET A 175 -12.63 20.33 2.98
N LEU A 176 -12.12 20.90 4.07
CA LEU A 176 -11.92 22.35 4.22
C LEU A 176 -10.87 22.86 3.21
N GLU A 177 -9.76 22.14 3.04
CA GLU A 177 -8.71 22.50 2.07
C GLU A 177 -9.21 22.50 0.62
N VAL A 178 -10.08 21.55 0.27
CA VAL A 178 -10.66 21.43 -1.09
C VAL A 178 -11.88 22.34 -1.27
N GLY A 179 -12.35 23.00 -0.20
CA GLY A 179 -13.54 23.86 -0.24
C GLY A 179 -14.87 23.10 -0.42
N LEU A 180 -14.89 21.82 -0.04
CA LEU A 180 -16.09 21.00 -0.10
C LEU A 180 -16.86 21.09 1.23
N TYR A 181 -18.13 21.49 1.15
CA TYR A 181 -19.04 21.54 2.29
C TYR A 181 -20.08 20.42 2.15
N GLY A 182 -20.10 19.49 3.10
CA GLY A 182 -21.09 18.42 3.16
C GLY A 182 -20.54 17.02 2.95
N ASP A 183 -21.40 16.02 3.04
CA ASP A 183 -21.03 14.61 2.93
C ASP A 183 -20.57 14.26 1.49
N ILE A 184 -19.28 13.93 1.32
CA ILE A 184 -18.67 13.57 0.00
C ILE A 184 -19.31 12.31 -0.60
N PHE A 185 -19.93 11.48 0.21
CA PHE A 185 -20.59 10.26 -0.26
C PHE A 185 -22.03 10.50 -0.69
N THR A 186 -22.53 11.75 -0.66
CA THR A 186 -23.85 12.05 -1.21
C THR A 186 -23.86 11.90 -2.72
N LYS A 187 -24.97 11.39 -3.23
CA LYS A 187 -25.22 11.16 -4.66
C LYS A 187 -24.90 12.39 -5.53
N ARG A 188 -25.13 13.60 -4.97
CA ARG A 188 -24.87 14.87 -5.63
C ARG A 188 -23.38 15.14 -5.91
N LEU A 189 -22.50 14.76 -4.99
CA LEU A 189 -21.04 14.93 -5.19
C LEU A 189 -20.48 13.91 -6.15
N LEU A 190 -21.00 12.68 -6.18
CA LEU A 190 -20.65 11.69 -7.19
C LEU A 190 -21.03 12.16 -8.61
N GLU A 191 -22.08 12.96 -8.77
CA GLU A 191 -22.45 13.55 -10.05
C GLU A 191 -21.50 14.69 -10.46
N ILE A 192 -21.05 15.53 -9.52
CA ILE A 192 -20.05 16.57 -9.76
C ILE A 192 -18.72 15.94 -10.21
N TRP A 193 -18.29 14.86 -9.54
CA TRP A 193 -17.09 14.11 -9.91
C TRP A 193 -17.17 13.46 -11.31
N ARG A 194 -18.35 13.02 -11.72
CA ARG A 194 -18.60 12.49 -13.07
C ARG A 194 -18.63 13.59 -14.13
N GLY A 195 -19.09 14.79 -13.76
CA GLY A 195 -19.18 15.94 -14.68
C GLY A 195 -17.84 16.65 -14.92
N SER A 196 -16.88 16.56 -14.00
CA SER A 196 -15.57 17.23 -14.09
C SER A 196 -14.56 16.54 -15.00
N ASN A 197 -14.87 15.36 -15.54
CA ASN A 197 -14.02 14.58 -16.45
C ASN A 197 -14.49 14.64 -17.92
N ARG A 198 -15.14 15.74 -18.32
CA ARG A 198 -15.45 16.01 -19.72
C ARG A 198 -14.66 17.20 -20.25
#